data_1127e632fc79cc65d6deeed6b1462d11
#
_entry.id   1127e632fc79cc65d6deeed6b1462d11
#
_cell.length_a   1.000
_cell.length_b   1.000
_cell.length_c   1.000
_cell.angle_alpha   90.00
_cell.angle_beta   90.00
_cell.angle_gamma   90.00
#
_symmetry.space_group_name_H-M   'P 1'
#
loop_
_entity.id
_entity.type
_entity.pdbx_description
1 polymer ?
#
loop_
_entity_poly.entity_id
_entity_poly.type
_entity_poly.pdbx_seq_one_letter_code
_entity_poly.pdbx_strand_id
1 'polypeptide(L)'
;MAEIFNFIEKKLMNIKPPKTGLDTYRDEKEKGLILRVSYGGKKVFYFYKKVMKKPRMVRIGDFPDISIAEAREITLDLKNQVAKGLFPSINGNNRTSGGIVFKELFDKYIKDYAHYNLTKKGIKDMSEQITRHAQNLFGLNINEITKSNILELFNTISKTAKISANRTIAYLSAIFNKGIEWELIDKNPALGIKKHKEVSRDRYITLEEKEQFFEALEKEEDQQVKDFILIALYTGARKGNVLSMRWEDISFEQAVWYIKDTKNGDPQTAVLTEEAVKILERRKSESESQWVFPSRTSKSGHFQEPRKGWERIIKRAGLKDLRIHDLRRTCGSWMALSGASQYVISKGLGHKSPQSTAIYARLSLDPVREFMEKSAKLTNGDLHKKIEELKKQNE
;
A
#
# COMPACT_ATOMS: atom_id res chain seq x y z
N MET A 1 32.00 14.83 33.79
CA MET A 1 31.79 13.48 33.18
C MET A 1 31.10 12.62 34.22
N ALA A 2 30.20 11.71 33.81
CA ALA A 2 29.54 10.80 34.77
C ALA A 2 30.54 9.77 35.27
N GLU A 3 30.69 9.63 36.58
CA GLU A 3 31.56 8.65 37.22
C GLU A 3 31.04 7.25 37.01
N ILE A 4 31.91 6.27 36.75
CA ILE A 4 31.57 4.87 36.48
C ILE A 4 32.16 4.02 37.58
N PHE A 5 31.32 3.24 38.29
CA PHE A 5 31.77 2.28 39.29
C PHE A 5 30.72 1.22 39.52
N ASN A 6 31.12 0.09 40.13
CA ASN A 6 30.21 -0.95 40.52
C ASN A 6 29.30 -0.45 41.66
N PHE A 7 27.96 -0.43 41.41
CA PHE A 7 27.00 -0.04 42.42
C PHE A 7 26.93 -1.07 43.54
N ILE A 8 27.23 -0.60 44.75
CA ILE A 8 27.06 -1.34 46.00
C ILE A 8 26.37 -0.41 47.00
N GLU A 9 25.53 -0.95 47.86
CA GLU A 9 24.63 -0.19 48.74
C GLU A 9 25.40 0.81 49.59
N LYS A 10 26.50 0.36 50.24
CA LYS A 10 27.34 1.22 51.09
C LYS A 10 27.93 2.43 50.31
N LYS A 11 28.29 2.26 49.04
CA LYS A 11 28.79 3.37 48.21
C LYS A 11 27.65 4.32 47.84
N LEU A 12 26.50 3.78 47.40
CA LEU A 12 25.39 4.61 47.01
C LEU A 12 24.79 5.41 48.20
N MET A 13 24.74 4.81 49.39
CA MET A 13 24.32 5.51 50.61
C MET A 13 25.20 6.71 50.91
N ASN A 14 26.51 6.58 50.75
CA ASN A 14 27.53 7.60 51.12
C ASN A 14 27.74 8.69 50.05
N ILE A 15 27.05 8.62 48.90
CA ILE A 15 27.13 9.70 47.89
C ILE A 15 26.54 10.96 48.47
N LYS A 16 27.32 12.02 48.55
CA LYS A 16 26.90 13.36 49.02
C LYS A 16 26.15 14.07 47.89
N PRO A 17 25.09 14.82 48.22
CA PRO A 17 24.39 15.64 47.21
C PRO A 17 25.32 16.68 46.59
N PRO A 18 25.19 16.99 45.30
CA PRO A 18 25.91 18.08 44.68
C PRO A 18 25.47 19.43 45.24
N LYS A 19 26.35 20.42 45.21
CA LYS A 19 26.05 21.79 45.68
C LYS A 19 24.96 22.46 44.85
N THR A 20 24.85 22.12 43.57
CA THR A 20 23.82 22.61 42.63
C THR A 20 23.59 21.56 41.57
N GLY A 21 22.36 21.49 41.04
CA GLY A 21 22.02 20.66 39.88
C GLY A 21 21.87 19.17 40.19
N LEU A 22 22.36 18.30 39.31
CA LEU A 22 22.21 16.85 39.34
C LEU A 22 23.52 16.16 38.98
N ASP A 23 23.99 15.25 39.85
CA ASP A 23 25.08 14.34 39.54
C ASP A 23 24.57 13.04 38.93
N THR A 24 25.35 12.47 38.04
CA THR A 24 25.00 11.21 37.37
C THR A 24 26.13 10.20 37.51
N TYR A 25 25.80 9.03 37.98
CA TYR A 25 26.71 7.89 38.17
C TYR A 25 26.26 6.74 37.29
N ARG A 26 27.20 5.91 36.80
CA ARG A 26 26.89 4.76 35.93
C ARG A 26 27.33 3.49 36.60
N ASP A 27 26.44 2.47 36.51
CA ASP A 27 26.84 1.15 37.01
C ASP A 27 27.82 0.48 36.04
N GLU A 28 28.91 -0.04 36.59
CA GLU A 28 29.95 -0.75 35.88
C GLU A 28 29.45 -2.14 35.42
N LYS A 29 28.65 -2.85 36.27
CA LYS A 29 28.15 -4.19 36.03
C LYS A 29 27.02 -4.21 35.01
N GLU A 30 26.05 -3.28 35.14
CA GLU A 30 24.90 -3.26 34.25
C GLU A 30 24.94 -1.99 33.36
N LYS A 31 25.49 -2.16 32.15
CA LYS A 31 25.57 -1.07 31.16
C LYS A 31 24.18 -0.56 30.83
N GLY A 32 23.95 0.75 31.06
CA GLY A 32 22.68 1.42 30.85
C GLY A 32 21.94 1.75 32.14
N LEU A 33 22.30 1.15 33.28
CA LEU A 33 21.83 1.58 34.57
C LEU A 33 22.61 2.82 35.02
N ILE A 34 21.91 3.88 35.39
CA ILE A 34 22.48 5.10 35.96
C ILE A 34 21.73 5.49 37.24
N LEU A 35 22.48 6.11 38.16
CA LEU A 35 21.93 6.78 39.35
C LEU A 35 22.05 8.28 39.17
N ARG A 36 21.00 9.03 39.43
CA ARG A 36 21.01 10.49 39.51
C ARG A 36 20.77 10.95 40.94
N VAL A 37 21.59 11.86 41.38
CA VAL A 37 21.52 12.43 42.72
C VAL A 37 21.25 13.92 42.59
N SER A 38 20.13 14.38 43.19
CA SER A 38 19.77 15.80 43.18
C SER A 38 20.46 16.56 44.31
N TYR A 39 20.53 17.87 44.21
CA TYR A 39 21.03 18.75 45.28
C TYR A 39 20.29 18.57 46.60
N GLY A 40 19.00 18.15 46.58
CA GLY A 40 18.23 17.80 47.75
C GLY A 40 18.49 16.39 48.30
N GLY A 41 19.48 15.66 47.77
CA GLY A 41 19.89 14.34 48.23
C GLY A 41 19.01 13.17 47.69
N LYS A 42 18.01 13.43 46.89
CA LYS A 42 17.19 12.37 46.30
C LYS A 42 18.02 11.58 45.28
N LYS A 43 18.02 10.24 45.41
CA LYS A 43 18.76 9.29 44.59
C LYS A 43 17.80 8.47 43.79
N VAL A 44 17.91 8.50 42.44
CA VAL A 44 16.94 7.84 41.53
C VAL A 44 17.67 7.04 40.48
N PHE A 45 17.29 5.78 40.32
CA PHE A 45 17.75 4.90 39.24
C PHE A 45 17.03 5.19 37.93
N TYR A 46 17.81 5.17 36.84
CA TYR A 46 17.30 5.31 35.47
C TYR A 46 17.97 4.30 34.55
N PHE A 47 17.24 3.84 33.55
CA PHE A 47 17.80 3.20 32.37
C PHE A 47 18.15 4.26 31.32
N TYR A 48 19.38 4.26 30.82
CA TYR A 48 19.88 5.19 29.82
C TYR A 48 20.31 4.47 28.55
N LYS A 49 19.77 4.90 27.39
CA LYS A 49 20.22 4.43 26.08
C LYS A 49 20.08 5.54 25.04
N LYS A 50 20.97 5.57 24.04
CA LYS A 50 20.84 6.41 22.86
C LYS A 50 19.96 5.70 21.84
N VAL A 51 18.86 6.36 21.41
CA VAL A 51 17.92 5.88 20.39
C VAL A 51 17.86 6.93 19.30
N MET A 52 18.08 6.55 18.05
CA MET A 52 18.17 7.49 16.91
C MET A 52 19.12 8.67 17.20
N LYS A 53 20.29 8.39 17.75
CA LYS A 53 21.33 9.38 18.16
C LYS A 53 20.90 10.31 19.30
N LYS A 54 19.69 10.23 19.83
CA LYS A 54 19.21 11.03 20.98
C LYS A 54 19.28 10.23 22.27
N PRO A 55 19.76 10.83 23.39
CA PRO A 55 19.74 10.19 24.69
C PRO A 55 18.31 10.01 25.18
N ARG A 56 17.99 8.82 25.66
CA ARG A 56 16.71 8.47 26.28
C ARG A 56 16.96 7.91 27.68
N MET A 57 16.10 8.29 28.62
CA MET A 57 16.17 7.83 30.00
C MET A 57 14.80 7.39 30.47
N VAL A 58 14.74 6.22 31.12
CA VAL A 58 13.54 5.69 31.74
C VAL A 58 13.78 5.64 33.25
N ARG A 59 12.87 6.23 34.04
CA ARG A 59 12.94 6.16 35.49
C ARG A 59 12.62 4.73 35.93
N ILE A 60 13.50 4.16 36.79
CA ILE A 60 13.29 2.83 37.38
C ILE A 60 12.63 3.00 38.76
N GLY A 61 13.23 3.79 39.64
CA GLY A 61 12.69 4.04 40.96
C GLY A 61 13.67 4.74 41.87
N ASP A 62 13.24 5.04 43.07
CA ASP A 62 14.04 5.75 44.08
C ASP A 62 14.90 4.75 44.85
N PHE A 63 16.15 5.13 45.13
CA PHE A 63 17.00 4.40 46.03
C PHE A 63 16.86 5.02 47.45
N PRO A 64 16.69 4.23 48.52
CA PRO A 64 16.82 2.77 48.58
C PRO A 64 15.54 1.95 48.35
N ASP A 65 14.38 2.56 48.00
CA ASP A 65 13.09 1.84 47.84
C ASP A 65 13.19 0.71 46.80
N ILE A 66 13.97 0.92 45.77
CA ILE A 66 14.37 -0.12 44.79
C ILE A 66 15.82 -0.53 45.10
N SER A 67 16.06 -1.81 45.28
CA SER A 67 17.37 -2.37 45.48
C SER A 67 18.22 -2.31 44.21
N ILE A 68 19.56 -2.37 44.34
CA ILE A 68 20.49 -2.39 43.22
C ILE A 68 20.25 -3.64 42.33
N ALA A 69 19.91 -4.78 42.95
CA ALA A 69 19.64 -6.01 42.23
C ALA A 69 18.38 -5.88 41.36
N GLU A 70 17.28 -5.39 41.90
CA GLU A 70 16.05 -5.10 41.17
C GLU A 70 16.27 -4.06 40.06
N ALA A 71 17.02 -2.99 40.34
CA ALA A 71 17.35 -1.96 39.34
C ALA A 71 18.12 -2.54 38.14
N ARG A 72 19.03 -3.53 38.36
CA ARG A 72 19.75 -4.23 37.32
C ARG A 72 18.84 -5.16 36.53
N GLU A 73 17.96 -5.90 37.19
CA GLU A 73 16.98 -6.78 36.54
C GLU A 73 16.01 -6.00 35.64
N ILE A 74 15.44 -4.90 36.17
CA ILE A 74 14.59 -4.01 35.38
C ILE A 74 15.37 -3.42 34.19
N THR A 75 16.65 -3.05 34.38
CA THR A 75 17.50 -2.54 33.29
C THR A 75 17.70 -3.58 32.21
N LEU A 76 17.91 -4.85 32.58
CA LEU A 76 18.06 -5.96 31.63
C LEU A 76 16.77 -6.21 30.84
N ASP A 77 15.62 -6.19 31.50
CA ASP A 77 14.33 -6.32 30.86
C ASP A 77 14.07 -5.16 29.87
N LEU A 78 14.34 -3.92 30.27
CA LEU A 78 14.24 -2.75 29.41
C LEU A 78 15.18 -2.84 28.20
N LYS A 79 16.37 -3.40 28.35
CA LYS A 79 17.29 -3.70 27.22
C LYS A 79 16.67 -4.70 26.24
N ASN A 80 16.08 -5.77 26.77
CA ASN A 80 15.43 -6.80 25.97
C ASN A 80 14.23 -6.22 25.20
N GLN A 81 13.42 -5.37 25.82
CA GLN A 81 12.33 -4.65 25.17
C GLN A 81 12.87 -3.75 24.04
N VAL A 82 13.92 -2.99 24.31
CA VAL A 82 14.56 -2.13 23.30
C VAL A 82 15.15 -2.94 22.15
N ALA A 83 15.75 -4.11 22.42
CA ALA A 83 16.26 -5.00 21.37
C ALA A 83 15.14 -5.56 20.48
N LYS A 84 13.94 -5.75 21.03
CA LYS A 84 12.72 -6.13 20.29
C LYS A 84 12.05 -4.94 19.58
N GLY A 85 12.65 -3.73 19.63
CA GLY A 85 12.08 -2.51 19.05
C GLY A 85 11.00 -1.83 19.89
N LEU A 86 10.78 -2.32 21.12
CA LEU A 86 9.85 -1.74 22.08
C LEU A 86 10.64 -0.77 22.97
N PHE A 87 10.38 0.53 22.86
CA PHE A 87 11.03 1.52 23.72
C PHE A 87 10.11 1.88 24.87
N PRO A 88 10.51 1.64 26.12
CA PRO A 88 9.71 2.01 27.28
C PRO A 88 9.56 3.54 27.36
N SER A 89 8.40 4.00 27.83
CA SER A 89 8.10 5.42 28.04
C SER A 89 9.10 6.10 28.97
N ILE A 90 9.42 7.36 28.71
CA ILE A 90 10.41 8.15 29.47
C ILE A 90 9.95 8.44 30.92
N ASN A 91 8.66 8.36 31.18
CA ASN A 91 8.06 8.64 32.48
C ASN A 91 7.57 7.36 33.16
N GLY A 92 8.46 6.75 33.95
CA GLY A 92 8.10 5.74 34.94
C GLY A 92 7.37 6.35 36.15
N ASN A 93 6.31 7.10 35.97
CA ASN A 93 5.40 7.47 37.02
C ASN A 93 3.97 7.41 36.52
N ASN A 94 3.25 6.48 37.15
CA ASN A 94 1.83 6.46 37.36
C ASN A 94 0.88 6.96 36.26
N ARG A 95 0.13 6.03 35.76
CA ARG A 95 -1.26 6.00 35.27
C ARG A 95 -2.15 7.27 35.37
N THR A 96 -1.62 8.50 35.29
CA THR A 96 -2.43 9.73 35.33
C THR A 96 -1.99 10.86 34.41
N SER A 97 -0.97 10.66 33.55
CA SER A 97 -0.66 11.60 32.45
C SER A 97 0.15 10.96 31.30
N GLY A 98 0.03 9.67 31.09
CA GLY A 98 0.76 8.93 30.06
C GLY A 98 -0.05 8.80 28.80
N GLY A 99 0.31 9.54 27.75
CA GLY A 99 -0.18 9.23 26.42
C GLY A 99 0.28 7.82 26.01
N ILE A 100 -0.55 7.13 25.22
CA ILE A 100 -0.28 5.78 24.70
C ILE A 100 0.95 5.78 23.76
N VAL A 101 1.61 4.62 23.61
CA VAL A 101 2.67 4.46 22.60
C VAL A 101 2.07 4.20 21.22
N PHE A 102 2.85 4.45 20.16
CA PHE A 102 2.37 4.28 18.79
C PHE A 102 1.90 2.85 18.50
N LYS A 103 2.51 1.83 19.09
CA LYS A 103 2.05 0.44 18.95
C LYS A 103 0.62 0.25 19.45
N GLU A 104 0.29 0.83 20.61
CA GLU A 104 -1.06 0.75 21.17
C GLU A 104 -2.08 1.49 20.31
N LEU A 105 -1.73 2.69 19.79
CA LEU A 105 -2.57 3.40 18.83
C LEU A 105 -2.79 2.58 17.56
N PHE A 106 -1.74 1.94 17.03
CA PHE A 106 -1.83 1.09 15.85
C PHE A 106 -2.71 -0.13 16.09
N ASP A 107 -2.54 -0.83 17.22
CA ASP A 107 -3.35 -1.99 17.57
C ASP A 107 -4.83 -1.61 17.77
N LYS A 108 -5.08 -0.46 18.40
CA LYS A 108 -6.43 0.09 18.52
C LYS A 108 -7.01 0.43 17.15
N TYR A 109 -6.23 1.03 16.25
CA TYR A 109 -6.65 1.31 14.89
C TYR A 109 -7.05 0.03 14.14
N ILE A 110 -6.26 -1.03 14.25
CA ILE A 110 -6.58 -2.31 13.63
C ILE A 110 -7.85 -2.90 14.20
N LYS A 111 -7.98 -2.95 15.54
CA LYS A 111 -9.11 -3.58 16.25
C LYS A 111 -10.41 -2.80 16.06
N ASP A 112 -10.40 -1.49 16.31
CA ASP A 112 -11.62 -0.71 16.48
C ASP A 112 -12.06 -0.01 15.19
N TYR A 113 -11.19 0.05 14.16
CA TYR A 113 -11.53 0.69 12.90
C TYR A 113 -11.28 -0.21 11.68
N ALA A 114 -10.07 -0.74 11.53
CA ALA A 114 -9.68 -1.41 10.28
C ALA A 114 -10.49 -2.68 10.03
N HIS A 115 -10.79 -3.47 11.07
CA HIS A 115 -11.58 -4.69 10.95
C HIS A 115 -12.99 -4.45 10.38
N TYR A 116 -13.57 -3.29 10.60
CA TYR A 116 -14.92 -2.95 10.13
C TYR A 116 -14.91 -2.22 8.79
N ASN A 117 -13.81 -1.55 8.43
CA ASN A 117 -13.75 -0.63 7.30
C ASN A 117 -12.78 -1.06 6.18
N LEU A 118 -11.92 -2.04 6.44
CA LEU A 118 -10.93 -2.50 5.48
C LEU A 118 -11.08 -4.00 5.20
N THR A 119 -10.67 -4.41 4.00
CA THR A 119 -10.60 -5.84 3.68
C THR A 119 -9.50 -6.54 4.48
N LYS A 120 -9.64 -7.85 4.74
CA LYS A 120 -8.61 -8.68 5.39
C LYS A 120 -7.23 -8.50 4.73
N LYS A 121 -7.19 -8.42 3.39
CA LYS A 121 -5.98 -8.15 2.63
C LYS A 121 -5.42 -6.75 2.90
N GLY A 122 -6.28 -5.72 2.93
CA GLY A 122 -5.87 -4.34 3.22
C GLY A 122 -5.27 -4.20 4.61
N ILE A 123 -5.84 -4.87 5.62
CA ILE A 123 -5.29 -4.93 6.98
C ILE A 123 -3.91 -5.59 6.97
N LYS A 124 -3.78 -6.74 6.31
CA LYS A 124 -2.51 -7.45 6.20
C LYS A 124 -1.44 -6.60 5.53
N ASP A 125 -1.73 -6.02 4.36
CA ASP A 125 -0.81 -5.18 3.59
C ASP A 125 -0.36 -3.95 4.42
N MET A 126 -1.28 -3.30 5.13
CA MET A 126 -0.98 -2.18 6.04
C MET A 126 -0.09 -2.63 7.20
N SER A 127 -0.43 -3.73 7.86
CA SER A 127 0.30 -4.23 9.02
C SER A 127 1.74 -4.60 8.64
N GLU A 128 1.92 -5.29 7.52
CA GLU A 128 3.25 -5.64 7.00
C GLU A 128 4.06 -4.37 6.65
N GLN A 129 3.42 -3.38 6.03
CA GLN A 129 4.08 -2.13 5.64
C GLN A 129 4.53 -1.32 6.86
N ILE A 130 3.64 -1.16 7.86
CA ILE A 130 3.95 -0.44 9.10
C ILE A 130 5.01 -1.17 9.91
N THR A 131 4.89 -2.49 10.07
CA THR A 131 5.89 -3.28 10.79
C THR A 131 7.26 -3.21 10.11
N ARG A 132 7.32 -3.30 8.78
CA ARG A 132 8.59 -3.27 8.03
C ARG A 132 9.29 -1.93 8.12
N HIS A 133 8.54 -0.82 8.05
CA HIS A 133 9.13 0.50 7.85
C HIS A 133 9.04 1.43 9.06
N ALA A 134 8.04 1.26 9.92
CA ALA A 134 7.77 2.16 11.03
C ALA A 134 7.88 1.49 12.41
N GLN A 135 8.47 0.30 12.49
CA GLN A 135 8.64 -0.43 13.76
C GLN A 135 9.40 0.39 14.82
N ASN A 136 10.32 1.24 14.39
CA ASN A 136 11.07 2.15 15.26
C ASN A 136 10.20 3.20 15.97
N LEU A 137 8.96 3.41 15.52
CA LEU A 137 8.01 4.30 16.20
C LEU A 137 7.22 3.57 17.28
N PHE A 138 7.16 2.23 17.29
CA PHE A 138 6.26 1.45 18.12
C PHE A 138 6.35 1.74 19.63
N GLY A 139 7.56 1.97 20.13
CA GLY A 139 7.78 2.28 21.55
C GLY A 139 7.80 3.79 21.87
N LEU A 140 7.54 4.67 20.91
CA LEU A 140 7.50 6.10 21.16
C LEU A 140 6.10 6.51 21.63
N ASN A 141 6.03 7.41 22.61
CA ASN A 141 4.78 8.07 22.98
C ASN A 141 4.24 8.86 21.77
N ILE A 142 2.95 8.70 21.46
CA ILE A 142 2.34 9.34 20.27
C ILE A 142 2.48 10.86 20.27
N ASN A 143 2.48 11.50 21.43
CA ASN A 143 2.65 12.95 21.58
C ASN A 143 4.11 13.41 21.39
N GLU A 144 5.09 12.48 21.42
CA GLU A 144 6.50 12.77 21.19
C GLU A 144 6.92 12.55 19.73
N ILE A 145 6.07 11.91 18.94
CA ILE A 145 6.34 11.70 17.51
C ILE A 145 6.14 13.01 16.77
N THR A 146 7.25 13.56 16.30
CA THR A 146 7.26 14.84 15.58
C THR A 146 7.20 14.64 14.06
N LYS A 147 6.84 15.70 13.34
CA LYS A 147 6.93 15.73 11.87
C LYS A 147 8.36 15.41 11.39
N SER A 148 9.38 15.81 12.13
CA SER A 148 10.78 15.51 11.80
C SER A 148 11.07 14.01 11.85
N ASN A 149 10.52 13.28 12.83
CA ASN A 149 10.68 11.82 12.91
C ASN A 149 10.03 11.12 11.69
N ILE A 150 8.85 11.58 11.31
CA ILE A 150 8.14 11.02 10.15
C ILE A 150 8.85 11.37 8.84
N LEU A 151 9.39 12.59 8.71
CA LEU A 151 10.15 12.99 7.53
C LEU A 151 11.48 12.20 7.39
N GLU A 152 12.19 11.96 8.50
CA GLU A 152 13.39 11.13 8.50
C GLU A 152 13.07 9.69 8.06
N LEU A 153 11.98 9.13 8.57
CA LEU A 153 11.46 7.82 8.15
C LEU A 153 11.16 7.81 6.65
N PHE A 154 10.41 8.80 6.17
CA PHE A 154 10.06 8.95 4.75
C PHE A 154 11.30 9.00 3.87
N ASN A 155 12.28 9.83 4.23
CA ASN A 155 13.53 9.98 3.48
C ASN A 155 14.34 8.67 3.48
N THR A 156 14.36 7.94 4.58
CA THR A 156 15.06 6.66 4.68
C THR A 156 14.46 5.60 3.75
N ILE A 157 13.14 5.46 3.75
CA ILE A 157 12.45 4.53 2.85
C ILE A 157 12.62 4.97 1.39
N SER A 158 12.58 6.28 1.13
CA SER A 158 12.66 6.86 -0.22
C SER A 158 13.96 6.57 -0.94
N LYS A 159 15.06 6.29 -0.22
CA LYS A 159 16.35 5.92 -0.82
C LYS A 159 16.25 4.66 -1.69
N THR A 160 15.37 3.74 -1.34
CA THR A 160 15.23 2.45 -2.03
C THR A 160 13.86 2.25 -2.67
N ALA A 161 12.79 2.83 -2.11
CA ALA A 161 11.41 2.51 -2.50
C ALA A 161 10.46 3.70 -2.34
N LYS A 162 10.47 4.65 -3.29
CA LYS A 162 9.66 5.88 -3.27
C LYS A 162 8.15 5.61 -3.10
N ILE A 163 7.59 4.63 -3.81
CA ILE A 163 6.17 4.28 -3.70
C ILE A 163 5.85 3.70 -2.31
N SER A 164 6.76 2.88 -1.76
CA SER A 164 6.61 2.34 -0.41
C SER A 164 6.64 3.45 0.64
N ALA A 165 7.51 4.46 0.48
CA ALA A 165 7.53 5.65 1.33
C ALA A 165 6.19 6.39 1.30
N ASN A 166 5.64 6.66 0.11
CA ASN A 166 4.34 7.30 -0.05
C ASN A 166 3.22 6.54 0.68
N ARG A 167 3.20 5.20 0.55
CA ARG A 167 2.20 4.34 1.21
C ARG A 167 2.35 4.33 2.71
N THR A 168 3.59 4.24 3.22
CA THR A 168 3.85 4.28 4.67
C THR A 168 3.33 5.58 5.28
N ILE A 169 3.60 6.73 4.64
CA ILE A 169 3.07 8.01 5.12
C ILE A 169 1.55 8.09 5.06
N ALA A 170 0.93 7.53 4.02
CA ALA A 170 -0.52 7.48 3.92
C ALA A 170 -1.14 6.67 5.07
N TYR A 171 -0.56 5.51 5.40
CA TYR A 171 -1.01 4.67 6.51
C TYR A 171 -0.78 5.35 7.87
N LEU A 172 0.41 5.91 8.10
CA LEU A 172 0.69 6.65 9.32
C LEU A 172 -0.26 7.83 9.50
N SER A 173 -0.53 8.58 8.41
CA SER A 173 -1.47 9.70 8.45
C SER A 173 -2.90 9.24 8.79
N ALA A 174 -3.36 8.11 8.26
CA ALA A 174 -4.67 7.54 8.58
C ALA A 174 -4.76 7.12 10.06
N ILE A 175 -3.72 6.46 10.59
CA ILE A 175 -3.64 6.02 11.98
C ILE A 175 -3.66 7.23 12.93
N PHE A 176 -2.84 8.26 12.66
CA PHE A 176 -2.79 9.46 13.48
C PHE A 176 -4.08 10.29 13.39
N ASN A 177 -4.74 10.34 12.22
CA ASN A 177 -6.05 11.00 12.11
C ASN A 177 -7.10 10.31 12.99
N LYS A 178 -7.09 8.98 13.08
CA LYS A 178 -7.95 8.26 14.04
C LYS A 178 -7.55 8.52 15.48
N GLY A 179 -6.25 8.69 15.76
CA GLY A 179 -5.77 9.12 17.06
C GLY A 179 -6.35 10.49 17.47
N ILE A 180 -6.48 11.44 16.53
CA ILE A 180 -7.15 12.74 16.77
C ILE A 180 -8.64 12.55 16.99
N GLU A 181 -9.31 11.76 16.15
CA GLU A 181 -10.76 11.48 16.29
C GLU A 181 -11.09 10.81 17.64
N TRP A 182 -10.17 10.04 18.19
CA TRP A 182 -10.29 9.41 19.51
C TRP A 182 -9.74 10.26 20.65
N GLU A 183 -9.41 11.53 20.39
CA GLU A 183 -8.89 12.48 21.38
C GLU A 183 -7.61 12.02 22.11
N LEU A 184 -6.81 11.17 21.45
CA LEU A 184 -5.56 10.65 21.99
C LEU A 184 -4.35 11.53 21.67
N ILE A 185 -4.43 12.34 20.63
CA ILE A 185 -3.43 13.32 20.20
C ILE A 185 -4.09 14.54 19.58
N ASP A 186 -3.44 15.70 19.65
CA ASP A 186 -3.96 16.95 19.10
C ASP A 186 -3.59 17.16 17.63
N LYS A 187 -2.50 16.61 17.16
CA LYS A 187 -1.93 16.88 15.82
C LYS A 187 -1.43 15.62 15.15
N ASN A 188 -1.63 15.56 13.83
CA ASN A 188 -1.09 14.49 13.00
C ASN A 188 0.35 14.83 12.53
N PRO A 189 1.39 14.15 13.02
CA PRO A 189 2.77 14.43 12.64
C PRO A 189 3.12 14.03 11.19
N ALA A 190 2.27 13.21 10.53
CA ALA A 190 2.45 12.82 9.14
C ALA A 190 1.78 13.80 8.15
N LEU A 191 1.07 14.82 8.65
CA LEU A 191 0.36 15.77 7.80
C LEU A 191 1.33 16.71 7.07
N GLY A 192 1.03 17.01 5.79
CA GLY A 192 1.79 17.96 4.98
C GLY A 192 3.19 17.49 4.56
N ILE A 193 3.47 16.18 4.59
CA ILE A 193 4.67 15.61 3.97
C ILE A 193 4.40 15.44 2.47
N LYS A 194 5.21 16.12 1.66
CA LYS A 194 5.09 16.05 0.19
C LYS A 194 5.51 14.67 -0.30
N LYS A 195 4.57 13.95 -0.87
CA LYS A 195 4.79 12.61 -1.47
C LYS A 195 5.56 12.73 -2.78
N HIS A 196 6.28 11.68 -3.14
CA HIS A 196 6.89 11.56 -4.46
C HIS A 196 5.82 11.47 -5.54
N LYS A 197 6.07 12.10 -6.69
CA LYS A 197 5.22 11.92 -7.86
C LYS A 197 5.28 10.46 -8.32
N GLU A 198 4.13 9.83 -8.43
CA GLU A 198 4.01 8.48 -8.97
C GLU A 198 3.66 8.58 -10.46
N VAL A 199 4.44 7.88 -11.29
CA VAL A 199 4.17 7.77 -12.72
C VAL A 199 3.32 6.53 -12.93
N SER A 200 2.12 6.70 -13.50
CA SER A 200 1.28 5.58 -13.88
C SER A 200 1.93 4.82 -15.04
N ARG A 201 1.94 3.49 -14.94
CA ARG A 201 2.32 2.66 -16.10
C ARG A 201 1.28 2.83 -17.21
N ASP A 202 1.75 2.90 -18.42
CA ASP A 202 0.93 2.95 -19.64
C ASP A 202 1.22 1.78 -20.62
N ARG A 203 2.00 0.77 -20.17
CA ARG A 203 2.37 -0.42 -20.92
C ARG A 203 1.13 -1.27 -21.27
N TYR A 204 0.96 -1.61 -22.53
CA TYR A 204 -0.02 -2.53 -23.09
C TYR A 204 0.62 -3.30 -24.28
N ILE A 205 -0.04 -4.33 -24.78
CA ILE A 205 0.40 -5.04 -26.00
C ILE A 205 0.07 -4.16 -27.20
N THR A 206 1.10 -3.63 -27.86
CA THR A 206 0.89 -2.79 -29.04
C THR A 206 0.41 -3.61 -30.24
N LEU A 207 -0.02 -2.95 -31.31
CA LEU A 207 -0.48 -3.68 -32.52
C LEU A 207 0.68 -4.44 -33.18
N GLU A 208 1.90 -3.91 -33.08
CA GLU A 208 3.12 -4.54 -33.61
C GLU A 208 3.53 -5.77 -32.79
N GLU A 209 3.24 -5.77 -31.49
CA GLU A 209 3.53 -6.88 -30.56
C GLU A 209 2.45 -7.96 -30.56
N LYS A 210 1.28 -7.66 -31.13
CA LYS A 210 0.08 -8.52 -31.09
C LYS A 210 0.36 -9.91 -31.65
N GLU A 211 0.94 -9.98 -32.85
CA GLU A 211 1.20 -11.25 -33.54
C GLU A 211 2.12 -12.16 -32.74
N GLN A 212 3.25 -11.63 -32.29
CA GLN A 212 4.24 -12.35 -31.47
C GLN A 212 3.64 -12.84 -30.16
N PHE A 213 2.77 -12.04 -29.54
CA PHE A 213 2.09 -12.42 -28.30
C PHE A 213 1.14 -13.59 -28.54
N PHE A 214 0.29 -13.55 -29.57
CA PHE A 214 -0.67 -14.61 -29.83
C PHE A 214 -0.01 -15.90 -30.32
N GLU A 215 1.05 -15.84 -31.13
CA GLU A 215 1.83 -17.00 -31.49
C GLU A 215 2.46 -17.68 -30.25
N ALA A 216 2.99 -16.88 -29.32
CA ALA A 216 3.57 -17.41 -28.10
C ALA A 216 2.50 -18.00 -27.16
N LEU A 217 1.31 -17.37 -27.12
CA LEU A 217 0.17 -17.85 -26.35
C LEU A 217 -0.36 -19.19 -26.91
N GLU A 218 -0.43 -19.34 -28.24
CA GLU A 218 -0.88 -20.57 -28.88
C GLU A 218 0.02 -21.77 -28.55
N LYS A 219 1.31 -21.54 -28.40
CA LYS A 219 2.32 -22.54 -27.99
C LYS A 219 2.33 -22.84 -26.49
N GLU A 220 1.43 -22.25 -25.69
CA GLU A 220 1.33 -22.56 -24.27
C GLU A 220 0.57 -23.86 -24.07
N GLU A 221 1.18 -24.81 -23.33
CA GLU A 221 0.62 -26.14 -23.11
C GLU A 221 -0.46 -26.15 -22.00
N ASP A 222 -0.35 -25.23 -21.03
CA ASP A 222 -1.33 -25.12 -19.96
C ASP A 222 -2.58 -24.39 -20.48
N GLN A 223 -3.59 -25.21 -20.86
CA GLN A 223 -4.86 -24.69 -21.38
C GLN A 223 -5.57 -23.78 -20.40
N GLN A 224 -5.44 -24.02 -19.08
CA GLN A 224 -6.05 -23.15 -18.07
C GLN A 224 -5.41 -21.77 -18.03
N VAL A 225 -4.11 -21.68 -18.20
CA VAL A 225 -3.39 -20.40 -18.31
C VAL A 225 -3.76 -19.69 -19.61
N LYS A 226 -3.81 -20.41 -20.73
CA LYS A 226 -4.21 -19.88 -22.04
C LYS A 226 -5.58 -19.25 -21.98
N ASP A 227 -6.57 -20.00 -21.50
CA ASP A 227 -7.96 -19.55 -21.38
C ASP A 227 -8.10 -18.35 -20.41
N PHE A 228 -7.41 -18.40 -19.27
CA PHE A 228 -7.38 -17.30 -18.34
C PHE A 228 -6.90 -16.00 -18.99
N ILE A 229 -5.83 -16.06 -19.76
CA ILE A 229 -5.24 -14.89 -20.45
C ILE A 229 -6.22 -14.33 -21.49
N LEU A 230 -6.85 -15.21 -22.29
CA LEU A 230 -7.83 -14.81 -23.30
C LEU A 230 -9.07 -14.17 -22.67
N ILE A 231 -9.65 -14.78 -21.63
CA ILE A 231 -10.80 -14.20 -20.91
C ILE A 231 -10.42 -12.88 -20.26
N ALA A 232 -9.23 -12.76 -19.65
CA ALA A 232 -8.75 -11.50 -19.07
C ALA A 232 -8.57 -10.39 -20.13
N LEU A 233 -8.11 -10.75 -21.32
CA LEU A 233 -7.93 -9.82 -22.44
C LEU A 233 -9.27 -9.40 -23.06
N TYR A 234 -10.19 -10.34 -23.33
CA TYR A 234 -11.48 -10.06 -23.97
C TYR A 234 -12.43 -9.28 -23.07
N THR A 235 -12.43 -9.57 -21.77
CA THR A 235 -13.32 -8.87 -20.81
C THR A 235 -12.69 -7.61 -20.21
N GLY A 236 -11.38 -7.47 -20.27
CA GLY A 236 -10.64 -6.42 -19.53
C GLY A 236 -10.84 -6.48 -18.01
N ALA A 237 -11.40 -7.57 -17.48
CA ALA A 237 -11.65 -7.71 -16.05
C ALA A 237 -10.36 -7.79 -15.21
N ARG A 238 -10.45 -7.45 -13.92
CA ARG A 238 -9.30 -7.56 -13.03
C ARG A 238 -8.87 -9.02 -12.87
N LYS A 239 -7.53 -9.27 -12.81
CA LYS A 239 -6.97 -10.62 -12.62
C LYS A 239 -7.70 -11.43 -11.54
N GLY A 240 -7.92 -10.86 -10.38
CA GLY A 240 -8.57 -11.55 -9.27
C GLY A 240 -9.99 -11.98 -9.58
N ASN A 241 -10.75 -11.13 -10.27
CA ASN A 241 -12.13 -11.44 -10.65
C ASN A 241 -12.19 -12.59 -11.65
N VAL A 242 -11.32 -12.58 -12.68
CA VAL A 242 -11.25 -13.68 -13.65
C VAL A 242 -10.87 -15.00 -12.95
N LEU A 243 -9.88 -14.98 -12.06
CA LEU A 243 -9.46 -16.19 -11.34
C LEU A 243 -10.54 -16.76 -10.43
N SER A 244 -11.40 -15.91 -9.85
CA SER A 244 -12.53 -16.31 -9.00
C SER A 244 -13.88 -16.31 -9.73
N MET A 245 -13.88 -16.44 -11.05
CA MET A 245 -15.08 -16.48 -11.88
C MET A 245 -15.89 -17.75 -11.61
N ARG A 246 -17.21 -17.61 -11.41
CA ARG A 246 -18.13 -18.73 -11.14
C ARG A 246 -19.10 -18.91 -12.28
N TRP A 247 -19.54 -20.14 -12.50
CA TRP A 247 -20.54 -20.46 -13.51
C TRP A 247 -21.90 -19.82 -13.22
N GLU A 248 -22.30 -19.72 -11.96
CA GLU A 248 -23.54 -19.09 -11.51
C GLU A 248 -23.64 -17.60 -11.84
N ASP A 249 -22.50 -16.94 -12.09
CA ASP A 249 -22.45 -15.51 -12.41
C ASP A 249 -22.43 -15.25 -13.92
N ILE A 250 -22.55 -16.28 -14.76
CA ILE A 250 -22.50 -16.17 -16.23
C ILE A 250 -23.87 -16.42 -16.82
N SER A 251 -24.37 -15.48 -17.61
CA SER A 251 -25.51 -15.69 -18.50
C SER A 251 -25.02 -15.90 -19.93
N PHE A 252 -25.08 -17.13 -20.42
CA PHE A 252 -24.74 -17.45 -21.82
C PHE A 252 -25.74 -16.86 -22.80
N GLU A 253 -27.02 -16.84 -22.44
CA GLU A 253 -28.11 -16.27 -23.25
C GLU A 253 -27.90 -14.78 -23.51
N GLN A 254 -27.51 -14.03 -22.47
CA GLN A 254 -27.25 -12.58 -22.56
C GLN A 254 -25.84 -12.25 -22.95
N ALA A 255 -24.93 -13.24 -23.01
CA ALA A 255 -23.49 -13.09 -23.19
C ALA A 255 -22.89 -12.09 -22.22
N VAL A 256 -23.21 -12.23 -20.90
CA VAL A 256 -22.69 -11.36 -19.84
C VAL A 256 -22.19 -12.16 -18.65
N TRP A 257 -21.25 -11.53 -17.93
CA TRP A 257 -20.75 -12.00 -16.65
C TRP A 257 -20.98 -10.95 -15.56
N TYR A 258 -21.69 -11.33 -14.51
CA TYR A 258 -22.00 -10.51 -13.35
C TYR A 258 -20.88 -10.62 -12.31
N ILE A 259 -20.06 -9.58 -12.16
CA ILE A 259 -18.97 -9.52 -11.18
C ILE A 259 -19.51 -8.91 -9.89
N LYS A 260 -19.91 -9.74 -8.92
CA LYS A 260 -20.52 -9.32 -7.65
C LYS A 260 -19.48 -8.65 -6.73
N ASP A 261 -18.30 -9.27 -6.60
CA ASP A 261 -17.24 -8.82 -5.72
C ASP A 261 -16.18 -8.02 -6.48
N THR A 262 -16.28 -6.71 -6.45
CA THR A 262 -15.24 -5.85 -7.01
C THR A 262 -14.41 -5.19 -5.92
N LYS A 263 -13.14 -4.87 -6.23
CA LYS A 263 -12.25 -4.12 -5.32
C LYS A 263 -12.87 -2.80 -4.80
N ASN A 264 -13.84 -2.27 -5.52
CA ASN A 264 -14.47 -0.98 -5.24
C ASN A 264 -15.84 -1.13 -4.55
N GLY A 265 -16.29 -2.37 -4.30
CA GLY A 265 -17.56 -2.67 -3.64
C GLY A 265 -18.81 -2.62 -4.53
N ASP A 266 -18.75 -2.06 -5.76
CA ASP A 266 -19.92 -2.04 -6.65
C ASP A 266 -19.88 -3.22 -7.62
N PRO A 267 -21.01 -3.90 -7.84
CA PRO A 267 -21.14 -4.92 -8.87
C PRO A 267 -20.85 -4.33 -10.26
N GLN A 268 -20.30 -5.16 -11.14
CA GLN A 268 -20.02 -4.82 -12.53
C GLN A 268 -20.57 -5.92 -13.44
N THR A 269 -21.17 -5.56 -14.57
CA THR A 269 -21.49 -6.49 -15.65
C THR A 269 -20.44 -6.36 -16.74
N ALA A 270 -19.74 -7.45 -17.02
CA ALA A 270 -18.82 -7.55 -18.16
C ALA A 270 -19.50 -8.21 -19.34
N VAL A 271 -19.39 -7.60 -20.52
CA VAL A 271 -19.87 -8.18 -21.78
C VAL A 271 -18.90 -9.26 -22.21
N LEU A 272 -19.40 -10.39 -22.66
CA LEU A 272 -18.63 -11.51 -23.20
C LEU A 272 -18.69 -11.44 -24.74
N THR A 273 -17.51 -11.43 -25.36
CA THR A 273 -17.41 -11.57 -26.82
C THR A 273 -17.74 -13.01 -27.24
N GLU A 274 -18.03 -13.24 -28.52
CA GLU A 274 -18.29 -14.59 -29.04
C GLU A 274 -17.15 -15.56 -28.73
N GLU A 275 -15.90 -15.09 -28.85
CA GLU A 275 -14.69 -15.87 -28.52
C GLU A 275 -14.62 -16.21 -27.03
N ALA A 276 -14.98 -15.27 -26.15
CA ALA A 276 -15.05 -15.52 -24.74
C ALA A 276 -16.13 -16.56 -24.38
N VAL A 277 -17.29 -16.47 -25.02
CA VAL A 277 -18.40 -17.44 -24.85
C VAL A 277 -17.96 -18.84 -25.29
N LYS A 278 -17.34 -19.01 -26.46
CA LYS A 278 -16.81 -20.30 -26.94
C LYS A 278 -15.83 -20.94 -25.97
N ILE A 279 -14.90 -20.14 -25.41
CA ILE A 279 -13.98 -20.63 -24.39
C ILE A 279 -14.72 -21.10 -23.14
N LEU A 280 -15.69 -20.32 -22.68
CA LEU A 280 -16.44 -20.62 -21.46
C LEU A 280 -17.36 -21.85 -21.64
N GLU A 281 -18.00 -22.01 -22.79
CA GLU A 281 -18.81 -23.18 -23.10
C GLU A 281 -17.98 -24.46 -23.12
N ARG A 282 -16.83 -24.46 -23.81
CA ARG A 282 -15.90 -25.59 -23.80
C ARG A 282 -15.47 -25.93 -22.37
N ARG A 283 -15.05 -24.93 -21.59
CA ARG A 283 -14.63 -25.16 -20.20
C ARG A 283 -15.76 -25.69 -19.30
N LYS A 284 -16.99 -25.25 -19.55
CA LYS A 284 -18.18 -25.74 -18.82
C LYS A 284 -18.46 -27.21 -19.09
N SER A 285 -18.29 -27.66 -20.34
CA SER A 285 -18.48 -29.07 -20.71
C SER A 285 -17.37 -29.99 -20.12
N GLU A 286 -16.20 -29.43 -19.76
CA GLU A 286 -15.05 -30.16 -19.25
C GLU A 286 -14.93 -30.17 -17.69
N SER A 287 -15.81 -29.44 -16.97
CA SER A 287 -15.64 -29.21 -15.53
C SER A 287 -16.96 -29.25 -14.76
N GLU A 288 -16.99 -30.04 -13.68
CA GLU A 288 -18.07 -30.07 -12.68
C GLU A 288 -17.88 -29.08 -11.54
N SER A 289 -16.78 -28.35 -11.53
CA SER A 289 -16.46 -27.34 -10.51
C SER A 289 -17.41 -26.16 -10.58
N GLN A 290 -17.71 -25.53 -9.44
CA GLN A 290 -18.40 -24.24 -9.41
C GLN A 290 -17.57 -23.09 -10.03
N TRP A 291 -16.25 -23.28 -10.14
CA TRP A 291 -15.31 -22.28 -10.64
C TRP A 291 -15.00 -22.51 -12.12
N VAL A 292 -14.93 -21.42 -12.89
CA VAL A 292 -14.47 -21.47 -14.29
C VAL A 292 -12.99 -21.89 -14.36
N PHE A 293 -12.18 -21.45 -13.39
CA PHE A 293 -10.77 -21.79 -13.26
C PHE A 293 -10.53 -22.54 -11.95
N PRO A 294 -10.82 -23.84 -11.87
CA PRO A 294 -10.67 -24.61 -10.64
C PRO A 294 -9.20 -24.87 -10.27
N SER A 295 -8.95 -25.12 -8.98
CA SER A 295 -7.66 -25.61 -8.50
C SER A 295 -7.86 -26.60 -7.35
N ARG A 296 -7.32 -27.80 -7.50
CA ARG A 296 -7.34 -28.85 -6.46
C ARG A 296 -6.39 -28.57 -5.32
N THR A 297 -5.34 -27.78 -5.54
CA THR A 297 -4.30 -27.48 -4.56
C THR A 297 -4.52 -26.19 -3.78
N SER A 298 -5.38 -25.32 -4.27
CA SER A 298 -5.69 -24.05 -3.61
C SER A 298 -6.76 -24.21 -2.54
N LYS A 299 -6.54 -23.63 -1.37
CA LYS A 299 -7.54 -23.58 -0.28
C LYS A 299 -8.84 -22.85 -0.69
N SER A 300 -8.80 -21.98 -1.69
CA SER A 300 -9.99 -21.28 -2.22
C SER A 300 -10.79 -22.11 -3.23
N GLY A 301 -10.27 -23.25 -3.68
CA GLY A 301 -10.86 -24.08 -4.72
C GLY A 301 -10.68 -23.57 -6.14
N HIS A 302 -10.21 -22.36 -6.34
CA HIS A 302 -9.95 -21.77 -7.65
C HIS A 302 -8.47 -21.47 -7.91
N PHE A 303 -8.10 -21.30 -9.17
CA PHE A 303 -6.76 -20.97 -9.62
C PHE A 303 -6.31 -19.61 -9.06
N GLN A 304 -5.09 -19.54 -8.54
CA GLN A 304 -4.62 -18.36 -7.82
C GLN A 304 -3.56 -17.58 -8.59
N GLU A 305 -2.65 -18.26 -9.27
CA GLU A 305 -1.46 -17.59 -9.78
C GLU A 305 -0.98 -18.15 -11.12
N PRO A 306 -1.36 -17.52 -12.23
CA PRO A 306 -0.93 -17.88 -13.59
C PRO A 306 0.51 -17.43 -13.93
N ARG A 307 1.27 -16.98 -12.94
CA ARG A 307 2.55 -16.29 -13.13
C ARG A 307 3.57 -17.10 -13.95
N LYS A 308 3.73 -18.38 -13.64
CA LYS A 308 4.71 -19.22 -14.34
C LYS A 308 4.38 -19.37 -15.82
N GLY A 309 3.12 -19.62 -16.17
CA GLY A 309 2.66 -19.69 -17.55
C GLY A 309 2.80 -18.36 -18.26
N TRP A 310 2.42 -17.26 -17.59
CA TRP A 310 2.62 -15.90 -18.09
C TRP A 310 4.10 -15.62 -18.44
N GLU A 311 5.03 -15.93 -17.51
CA GLU A 311 6.47 -15.73 -17.72
C GLU A 311 7.01 -16.54 -18.92
N ARG A 312 6.52 -17.79 -19.12
CA ARG A 312 6.87 -18.60 -20.30
C ARG A 312 6.41 -17.95 -21.60
N ILE A 313 5.16 -17.48 -21.64
CA ILE A 313 4.58 -16.81 -22.82
C ILE A 313 5.35 -15.53 -23.15
N ILE A 314 5.56 -14.66 -22.17
CA ILE A 314 6.26 -13.37 -22.38
C ILE A 314 7.70 -13.59 -22.82
N LYS A 315 8.40 -14.58 -22.23
CA LYS A 315 9.75 -14.95 -22.67
C LYS A 315 9.77 -15.46 -24.11
N ARG A 316 8.81 -16.32 -24.48
CA ARG A 316 8.68 -16.87 -25.84
C ARG A 316 8.33 -15.79 -26.86
N ALA A 317 7.48 -14.85 -26.49
CA ALA A 317 7.12 -13.70 -27.33
C ALA A 317 8.23 -12.64 -27.43
N GLY A 318 9.31 -12.73 -26.65
CA GLY A 318 10.36 -11.70 -26.63
C GLY A 318 9.93 -10.36 -26.04
N LEU A 319 8.75 -10.30 -25.38
CA LEU A 319 8.19 -9.05 -24.86
C LEU A 319 8.84 -8.67 -23.53
N LYS A 320 9.03 -7.37 -23.32
CA LYS A 320 9.66 -6.83 -22.11
C LYS A 320 8.67 -6.00 -21.30
N ASP A 321 8.85 -6.02 -19.98
CA ASP A 321 8.10 -5.19 -19.02
C ASP A 321 6.57 -5.26 -19.20
N LEU A 322 6.03 -6.45 -19.52
CA LEU A 322 4.62 -6.70 -19.63
C LEU A 322 4.13 -7.56 -18.45
N ARG A 323 3.09 -7.12 -17.76
CA ARG A 323 2.50 -7.78 -16.59
C ARG A 323 1.10 -8.28 -16.91
N ILE A 324 0.63 -9.28 -16.20
CA ILE A 324 -0.75 -9.80 -16.37
C ILE A 324 -1.81 -8.67 -16.26
N HIS A 325 -1.59 -7.68 -15.38
CA HIS A 325 -2.54 -6.56 -15.25
C HIS A 325 -2.56 -5.64 -16.49
N ASP A 326 -1.52 -5.69 -17.31
CA ASP A 326 -1.46 -4.91 -18.54
C ASP A 326 -2.38 -5.50 -19.64
N LEU A 327 -2.90 -6.76 -19.50
CA LEU A 327 -3.98 -7.31 -20.34
C LEU A 327 -5.24 -6.43 -20.29
N ARG A 328 -5.64 -5.99 -19.11
CA ARG A 328 -6.75 -5.06 -18.96
C ARG A 328 -6.48 -3.71 -19.62
N ARG A 329 -5.22 -3.23 -19.55
CA ARG A 329 -4.81 -2.02 -20.26
C ARG A 329 -4.82 -2.24 -21.77
N THR A 330 -4.38 -3.40 -22.21
CA THR A 330 -4.44 -3.79 -23.63
C THR A 330 -5.88 -3.77 -24.15
N CYS A 331 -6.82 -4.37 -23.41
CA CYS A 331 -8.23 -4.31 -23.77
C CYS A 331 -8.72 -2.86 -23.93
N GLY A 332 -8.49 -2.00 -22.92
CA GLY A 332 -8.89 -0.60 -22.97
C GLY A 332 -8.18 0.20 -24.08
N SER A 333 -6.90 -0.10 -24.33
CA SER A 333 -6.12 0.54 -25.40
C SER A 333 -6.64 0.15 -26.78
N TRP A 334 -6.93 -1.14 -26.98
CA TRP A 334 -7.47 -1.61 -28.26
C TRP A 334 -8.90 -1.09 -28.49
N MET A 335 -9.73 -0.98 -27.46
CA MET A 335 -11.02 -0.29 -27.57
C MET A 335 -10.85 1.16 -28.01
N ALA A 336 -9.87 1.90 -27.43
CA ALA A 336 -9.57 3.28 -27.83
C ALA A 336 -9.09 3.38 -29.27
N LEU A 337 -8.17 2.50 -29.69
CA LEU A 337 -7.70 2.42 -31.06
C LEU A 337 -8.79 2.05 -32.07
N SER A 338 -9.83 1.31 -31.64
CA SER A 338 -11.02 0.99 -32.44
C SER A 338 -12.05 2.13 -32.44
N GLY A 339 -11.76 3.29 -31.88
CA GLY A 339 -12.65 4.46 -31.88
C GLY A 339 -13.68 4.50 -30.77
N ALA A 340 -13.62 3.60 -29.77
CA ALA A 340 -14.55 3.63 -28.65
C ALA A 340 -14.40 4.92 -27.84
N SER A 341 -15.54 5.53 -27.48
CA SER A 341 -15.55 6.71 -26.62
C SER A 341 -15.02 6.38 -25.21
N GLN A 342 -14.51 7.39 -24.51
CA GLN A 342 -14.06 7.24 -23.13
C GLN A 342 -15.17 6.68 -22.21
N TYR A 343 -16.42 7.01 -22.48
CA TYR A 343 -17.58 6.46 -21.76
C TYR A 343 -17.71 4.95 -21.98
N VAL A 344 -17.64 4.49 -23.22
CA VAL A 344 -17.72 3.05 -23.57
C VAL A 344 -16.59 2.28 -22.91
N ILE A 345 -15.33 2.78 -22.99
CA ILE A 345 -14.17 2.16 -22.33
C ILE A 345 -14.36 2.12 -20.82
N SER A 346 -14.85 3.21 -20.23
CA SER A 346 -15.11 3.29 -18.79
C SER A 346 -16.13 2.25 -18.32
N LYS A 347 -17.23 2.10 -19.08
CA LYS A 347 -18.27 1.10 -18.82
C LYS A 347 -17.74 -0.31 -19.01
N GLY A 348 -17.10 -0.61 -20.13
CA GLY A 348 -16.54 -1.94 -20.42
C GLY A 348 -15.54 -2.41 -19.37
N LEU A 349 -14.67 -1.51 -18.92
CA LEU A 349 -13.70 -1.82 -17.88
C LEU A 349 -14.25 -1.69 -16.44
N GLY A 350 -15.42 -1.11 -16.20
CA GLY A 350 -15.94 -0.84 -14.86
C GLY A 350 -15.07 0.13 -14.07
N HIS A 351 -14.75 1.27 -14.66
CA HIS A 351 -14.06 2.36 -13.98
C HIS A 351 -15.05 3.28 -13.28
N LYS A 352 -14.82 3.55 -11.99
CA LYS A 352 -15.61 4.55 -11.22
C LYS A 352 -15.20 5.99 -11.50
N SER A 353 -13.93 6.21 -11.82
CA SER A 353 -13.35 7.54 -11.98
C SER A 353 -12.96 7.78 -13.43
N PRO A 354 -13.38 8.91 -14.03
CA PRO A 354 -12.94 9.31 -15.37
C PRO A 354 -11.41 9.36 -15.51
N GLN A 355 -10.69 9.71 -14.45
CA GLN A 355 -9.23 9.74 -14.44
C GLN A 355 -8.61 8.36 -14.72
N SER A 356 -9.29 7.28 -14.31
CA SER A 356 -8.83 5.91 -14.60
C SER A 356 -8.90 5.57 -16.08
N THR A 357 -9.76 6.24 -16.85
CA THR A 357 -9.96 6.03 -18.29
C THR A 357 -9.19 7.06 -19.12
N ALA A 358 -8.82 8.19 -18.53
CA ALA A 358 -8.09 9.26 -19.22
C ALA A 358 -6.73 8.81 -19.81
N ILE A 359 -6.15 7.72 -19.28
CA ILE A 359 -4.90 7.15 -19.81
C ILE A 359 -5.04 6.66 -21.25
N TYR A 360 -6.25 6.24 -21.66
CA TYR A 360 -6.53 5.73 -23.00
C TYR A 360 -6.79 6.86 -24.01
N ALA A 361 -7.18 8.04 -23.57
CA ALA A 361 -7.41 9.20 -24.42
C ALA A 361 -6.15 9.65 -25.22
N ARG A 362 -4.97 9.25 -24.73
CA ARG A 362 -3.70 9.57 -25.40
C ARG A 362 -3.41 8.71 -26.63
N LEU A 363 -4.13 7.59 -26.78
CA LEU A 363 -3.81 6.55 -27.78
C LEU A 363 -4.57 6.76 -29.09
N SER A 364 -5.60 7.59 -29.10
CA SER A 364 -6.46 7.74 -30.27
C SER A 364 -6.42 9.18 -30.82
N LEU A 365 -5.28 9.54 -31.44
CA LEU A 365 -5.22 10.75 -32.24
C LEU A 365 -5.88 10.56 -33.63
N ASP A 366 -5.91 9.33 -34.14
CA ASP A 366 -6.50 9.03 -35.46
C ASP A 366 -8.02 9.27 -35.50
N PRO A 367 -8.83 8.82 -34.51
CA PRO A 367 -10.23 9.23 -34.46
C PRO A 367 -10.41 10.75 -34.33
N VAL A 368 -9.57 11.44 -33.56
CA VAL A 368 -9.64 12.89 -33.45
C VAL A 368 -9.36 13.53 -34.80
N ARG A 369 -8.33 13.09 -35.52
CA ARG A 369 -8.00 13.54 -36.86
C ARG A 369 -9.15 13.29 -37.82
N GLU A 370 -9.72 12.10 -37.83
CA GLU A 370 -10.85 11.72 -38.67
C GLU A 370 -12.08 12.63 -38.44
N PHE A 371 -12.42 12.89 -37.17
CA PHE A 371 -13.55 13.77 -36.85
C PHE A 371 -13.25 15.23 -37.19
N MET A 372 -12.00 15.70 -37.01
CA MET A 372 -11.60 17.04 -37.44
C MET A 372 -11.65 17.20 -38.97
N GLU A 373 -11.22 16.17 -39.71
CA GLU A 373 -11.34 16.17 -41.18
C GLU A 373 -12.79 16.14 -41.67
N LYS A 374 -13.66 15.36 -41.00
CA LYS A 374 -15.10 15.37 -41.29
C LYS A 374 -15.72 16.75 -41.01
N SER A 375 -15.35 17.37 -39.89
CA SER A 375 -15.79 18.74 -39.55
C SER A 375 -15.31 19.76 -40.58
N ALA A 376 -14.04 19.67 -40.99
CA ALA A 376 -13.47 20.56 -42.03
C ALA A 376 -14.19 20.40 -43.37
N LYS A 377 -14.55 19.17 -43.77
CA LYS A 377 -15.33 18.92 -45.00
C LYS A 377 -16.72 19.52 -44.93
N LEU A 378 -17.41 19.46 -43.77
CA LEU A 378 -18.72 20.12 -43.59
C LEU A 378 -18.58 21.65 -43.73
N THR A 379 -17.55 22.20 -43.07
CA THR A 379 -17.30 23.66 -43.15
C THR A 379 -16.98 24.11 -44.56
N ASN A 380 -16.12 23.34 -45.28
CA ASN A 380 -15.75 23.67 -46.68
C ASN A 380 -16.92 23.47 -47.65
N GLY A 381 -17.79 22.46 -47.43
CA GLY A 381 -18.96 22.22 -48.26
C GLY A 381 -19.95 23.37 -48.24
N ASP A 382 -20.21 23.91 -47.03
CA ASP A 382 -21.09 25.07 -46.89
C ASP A 382 -20.46 26.36 -47.41
N LEU A 383 -19.15 26.52 -47.31
CA LEU A 383 -18.43 27.68 -47.85
C LEU A 383 -18.43 27.66 -49.37
N HIS A 384 -18.20 26.50 -50.01
CA HIS A 384 -18.25 26.38 -51.45
C HIS A 384 -19.63 26.66 -52.03
N LYS A 385 -20.70 26.12 -51.40
CA LYS A 385 -22.08 26.45 -51.81
C LYS A 385 -22.38 27.94 -51.71
N LYS A 386 -21.99 28.58 -50.61
CA LYS A 386 -22.19 30.00 -50.40
C LYS A 386 -21.39 30.86 -51.41
N ILE A 387 -20.18 30.47 -51.77
CA ILE A 387 -19.37 31.16 -52.77
C ILE A 387 -19.97 30.97 -54.16
N GLU A 388 -20.47 29.80 -54.53
CA GLU A 388 -21.19 29.59 -55.79
C GLU A 388 -22.51 30.37 -55.88
N GLU A 389 -23.29 30.46 -54.80
CA GLU A 389 -24.47 31.24 -54.71
C GLU A 389 -24.19 32.75 -54.89
N LEU A 390 -23.14 33.26 -54.23
CA LEU A 390 -22.69 34.64 -54.37
C LEU A 390 -22.16 34.95 -55.79
N LYS A 391 -21.51 34.02 -56.43
CA LYS A 391 -21.09 34.21 -57.84
C LYS A 391 -22.26 34.24 -58.78
N LYS A 392 -23.30 33.41 -58.59
CA LYS A 392 -24.52 33.42 -59.39
C LYS A 392 -25.44 34.66 -59.16
N GLN A 393 -25.26 35.37 -58.06
CA GLN A 393 -25.97 36.60 -57.77
C GLN A 393 -25.29 37.88 -58.34
N ASN A 394 -24.05 37.75 -58.77
CA ASN A 394 -23.25 38.84 -59.35
C ASN A 394 -23.03 38.72 -60.87
N GLU A 395 -23.60 37.68 -61.51
CA GLU A 395 -23.79 37.57 -62.95
C GLU A 395 -25.23 37.98 -63.35
#